data_faf88c9a762c99242bc553f2a7e11a60
#
_entry.id   faf88c9a762c99242bc553f2a7e11a60
#
_cell.length_a   1.000
_cell.length_b   1.000
_cell.length_c   1.000
_cell.angle_alpha   90.00
_cell.angle_beta   90.00
_cell.angle_gamma   90.00
#
_symmetry.space_group_name_H-M   'P 1'
#
loop_
_entity.id
_entity.type
_entity.pdbx_description
1 polymer ?
#
loop_
_entity_poly.entity_id
_entity_poly.type
_entity_poly.pdbx_seq_one_letter_code
_entity_poly.pdbx_strand_id
1 'polypeptide(L)'
;RALMPRFEHQRDHLEATIVDLEKWVAGGFGVPDFLDSLVLFRPDLHRVDGLENLVVFAMYTQNGNLDRNFEAVITRTVWPNWVADLEANKYDNPAFVPIEFVDFTAGYDTNSAVLFPETVATRELAKFHWGGIFCDREAARFRSITGAASELLKLAMPAELELMLADQRLTQETFVLWDLVHDRAHSHGDLPFDPFMIKQRMPFWMYALEELRCDLTAYRETVELEQNGVYLARFVRLAVLFD
;
A
#
# COMPACT_ATOMS: atom_id res chain seq x y z
N ARG A 1 -4.89 -21.09 -13.41
CA ARG A 1 -5.78 -22.24 -13.08
C ARG A 1 -5.16 -23.17 -12.03
N ALA A 2 -3.91 -23.56 -12.17
CA ALA A 2 -3.27 -24.49 -11.21
C ALA A 2 -3.21 -23.95 -9.76
N LEU A 3 -3.12 -22.64 -9.56
CA LEU A 3 -3.08 -21.99 -8.25
C LEU A 3 -4.46 -21.72 -7.64
N MET A 4 -5.56 -21.80 -8.42
CA MET A 4 -6.89 -21.45 -7.92
C MET A 4 -7.30 -22.18 -6.62
N PRO A 5 -6.98 -23.47 -6.41
CA PRO A 5 -7.33 -24.13 -5.16
C PRO A 5 -6.68 -23.52 -3.90
N ARG A 6 -5.55 -22.83 -4.05
CA ARG A 6 -4.87 -22.11 -2.94
C ARG A 6 -5.59 -20.80 -2.61
N PHE A 7 -6.28 -20.20 -3.57
CA PHE A 7 -6.92 -18.88 -3.46
C PHE A 7 -8.44 -18.98 -3.68
N GLU A 8 -9.09 -19.93 -3.02
CA GLU A 8 -10.52 -20.22 -3.20
C GLU A 8 -11.43 -19.01 -2.92
N HIS A 9 -11.05 -18.17 -1.96
CA HIS A 9 -11.75 -16.93 -1.61
C HIS A 9 -11.72 -15.88 -2.74
N GLN A 10 -10.83 -16.04 -3.73
CA GLN A 10 -10.71 -15.17 -4.91
C GLN A 10 -11.14 -15.86 -6.21
N ARG A 11 -11.90 -16.97 -6.14
CA ARG A 11 -12.26 -17.78 -7.31
C ARG A 11 -12.84 -16.93 -8.44
N ASP A 12 -13.85 -16.10 -8.14
CA ASP A 12 -14.54 -15.29 -9.15
C ASP A 12 -13.59 -14.30 -9.83
N HIS A 13 -12.72 -13.66 -9.06
CA HIS A 13 -11.67 -12.79 -9.58
C HIS A 13 -10.70 -13.55 -10.51
N LEU A 14 -10.22 -14.72 -10.11
CA LEU A 14 -9.26 -15.49 -10.90
C LEU A 14 -9.90 -16.07 -12.17
N GLU A 15 -11.17 -16.46 -12.13
CA GLU A 15 -11.93 -16.89 -13.31
C GLU A 15 -12.12 -15.74 -14.30
N ALA A 16 -12.49 -14.54 -13.81
CA ALA A 16 -12.60 -13.34 -14.64
C ALA A 16 -11.24 -12.94 -15.24
N THR A 17 -10.15 -13.01 -14.46
CA THR A 17 -8.79 -12.75 -14.95
C THR A 17 -8.43 -13.64 -16.14
N ILE A 18 -8.80 -14.92 -16.11
CA ILE A 18 -8.56 -15.83 -17.22
C ILE A 18 -9.36 -15.39 -18.46
N VAL A 19 -10.62 -14.98 -18.28
CA VAL A 19 -11.45 -14.48 -19.38
C VAL A 19 -10.90 -13.20 -19.98
N ASP A 20 -10.44 -12.26 -19.15
CA ASP A 20 -9.83 -11.01 -19.62
C ASP A 20 -8.52 -11.27 -20.39
N LEU A 21 -7.71 -12.22 -19.94
CA LEU A 21 -6.53 -12.69 -20.66
C LEU A 21 -6.92 -13.29 -22.04
N GLU A 22 -7.92 -14.16 -22.10
CA GLU A 22 -8.38 -14.78 -23.32
C GLU A 22 -8.91 -13.72 -24.31
N LYS A 23 -9.64 -12.72 -23.83
CA LYS A 23 -10.09 -11.56 -24.64
C LYS A 23 -8.90 -10.78 -25.20
N TRP A 24 -7.89 -10.50 -24.36
CA TRP A 24 -6.70 -9.75 -24.77
C TRP A 24 -5.89 -10.49 -25.84
N VAL A 25 -5.68 -11.79 -25.69
CA VAL A 25 -5.02 -12.65 -26.68
C VAL A 25 -5.81 -12.67 -27.98
N ALA A 26 -7.15 -12.90 -27.94
CA ALA A 26 -8.01 -12.90 -29.12
C ALA A 26 -8.03 -11.55 -29.85
N GLY A 27 -7.85 -10.45 -29.11
CA GLY A 27 -7.71 -9.10 -29.63
C GLY A 27 -6.33 -8.76 -30.21
N GLY A 28 -5.41 -9.74 -30.31
CA GLY A 28 -4.08 -9.57 -30.89
C GLY A 28 -3.12 -8.75 -30.01
N PHE A 29 -3.25 -8.85 -28.68
CA PHE A 29 -2.42 -8.14 -27.70
C PHE A 29 -2.47 -6.60 -27.84
N GLY A 30 -3.64 -6.07 -28.18
CA GLY A 30 -3.88 -4.63 -28.20
C GLY A 30 -3.84 -3.99 -26.81
N VAL A 31 -4.52 -2.87 -26.62
CA VAL A 31 -4.63 -2.24 -25.30
C VAL A 31 -5.37 -3.21 -24.34
N PRO A 32 -4.74 -3.64 -23.27
CA PRO A 32 -5.38 -4.54 -22.31
C PRO A 32 -6.52 -3.84 -21.60
N ASP A 33 -7.53 -4.65 -21.20
CA ASP A 33 -8.64 -4.20 -20.38
C ASP A 33 -8.99 -5.31 -19.38
N PHE A 34 -8.63 -5.09 -18.12
CA PHE A 34 -8.82 -6.03 -17.02
C PHE A 34 -9.86 -5.50 -16.02
N LEU A 35 -10.80 -4.68 -16.49
CA LEU A 35 -11.82 -4.09 -15.61
C LEU A 35 -12.70 -5.16 -14.96
N ASP A 36 -13.13 -6.18 -15.72
CA ASP A 36 -14.05 -7.22 -15.23
C ASP A 36 -13.43 -7.98 -14.06
N SER A 37 -12.15 -8.36 -14.18
CA SER A 37 -11.44 -9.04 -13.09
C SER A 37 -11.09 -8.09 -11.94
N LEU A 38 -10.73 -6.84 -12.23
CA LEU A 38 -10.36 -5.86 -11.22
C LEU A 38 -11.50 -5.55 -10.25
N VAL A 39 -12.74 -5.39 -10.74
CA VAL A 39 -13.89 -5.08 -9.88
C VAL A 39 -14.27 -6.23 -8.96
N LEU A 40 -13.85 -7.46 -9.28
CA LEU A 40 -14.04 -8.64 -8.45
C LEU A 40 -12.90 -8.86 -7.44
N PHE A 41 -11.78 -8.13 -7.58
CA PHE A 41 -10.70 -8.17 -6.60
C PHE A 41 -11.05 -7.24 -5.44
N ARG A 42 -11.43 -7.81 -4.31
CA ARG A 42 -11.96 -7.07 -3.16
C ARG A 42 -11.22 -7.44 -1.85
N PRO A 43 -9.91 -7.12 -1.76
CA PRO A 43 -9.12 -7.41 -0.55
C PRO A 43 -9.62 -6.63 0.67
N ASP A 44 -10.28 -5.50 0.47
CA ASP A 44 -10.94 -4.70 1.49
C ASP A 44 -12.05 -5.46 2.25
N LEU A 45 -12.71 -6.43 1.61
CA LEU A 45 -13.73 -7.26 2.24
C LEU A 45 -13.16 -8.47 3.00
N HIS A 46 -11.88 -8.75 2.83
CA HIS A 46 -11.21 -9.93 3.36
C HIS A 46 -9.93 -9.57 4.14
N ARG A 47 -10.01 -8.53 4.96
CA ARG A 47 -8.88 -8.10 5.81
C ARG A 47 -8.68 -9.07 6.97
N VAL A 48 -8.04 -10.19 6.66
CA VAL A 48 -7.73 -11.27 7.63
C VAL A 48 -6.21 -11.39 7.71
N ASP A 49 -5.67 -11.36 8.93
CA ASP A 49 -4.24 -11.46 9.16
C ASP A 49 -3.67 -12.75 8.58
N GLY A 50 -2.60 -12.61 7.80
CA GLY A 50 -1.94 -13.74 7.14
C GLY A 50 -2.65 -14.27 5.89
N LEU A 51 -3.81 -13.73 5.48
CA LEU A 51 -4.48 -14.16 4.27
C LEU A 51 -3.68 -13.79 3.03
N GLU A 52 -3.40 -14.76 2.17
CA GLU A 52 -2.68 -14.56 0.93
C GLU A 52 -3.64 -14.28 -0.23
N ASN A 53 -3.27 -13.33 -1.08
CA ASN A 53 -4.00 -12.95 -2.29
C ASN A 53 -3.10 -13.10 -3.51
N LEU A 54 -3.64 -13.66 -4.59
CA LEU A 54 -2.99 -13.71 -5.89
C LEU A 54 -3.54 -12.60 -6.79
N VAL A 55 -2.66 -11.72 -7.23
CA VAL A 55 -2.97 -10.61 -8.14
C VAL A 55 -2.29 -10.86 -9.47
N VAL A 56 -3.05 -10.86 -10.55
CA VAL A 56 -2.55 -11.10 -11.92
C VAL A 56 -3.20 -10.09 -12.85
N PHE A 57 -2.47 -9.04 -13.21
CA PHE A 57 -2.97 -7.97 -14.07
C PHE A 57 -1.94 -7.49 -15.08
N ALA A 58 -2.41 -6.87 -16.17
CA ALA A 58 -1.59 -5.96 -16.93
C ALA A 58 -1.42 -4.67 -16.11
N MET A 59 -0.22 -4.40 -15.63
CA MET A 59 0.04 -3.29 -14.70
C MET A 59 0.86 -2.19 -15.39
N TYR A 60 0.59 -0.95 -14.99
CA TYR A 60 1.49 0.16 -15.22
C TYR A 60 2.55 0.18 -14.12
N THR A 61 3.79 0.46 -14.48
CA THR A 61 4.82 0.74 -13.47
C THR A 61 4.55 2.10 -12.83
N GLN A 62 4.69 2.22 -11.53
CA GLN A 62 4.29 3.42 -10.77
C GLN A 62 5.11 4.67 -11.06
N ASN A 63 6.30 4.56 -11.59
CA ASN A 63 7.23 5.67 -11.75
C ASN A 63 7.06 6.47 -13.06
N GLY A 64 5.84 6.55 -13.60
CA GLY A 64 5.56 7.31 -14.82
C GLY A 64 6.07 6.63 -16.09
N ASN A 65 6.60 5.41 -16.00
CA ASN A 65 6.88 4.59 -17.15
C ASN A 65 5.55 4.10 -17.74
N LEU A 66 5.32 4.40 -19.01
CA LEU A 66 4.13 3.98 -19.75
C LEU A 66 4.21 2.53 -20.24
N ASP A 67 5.32 1.86 -20.01
CA ASP A 67 5.47 0.45 -20.34
C ASP A 67 4.54 -0.38 -19.44
N ARG A 68 3.75 -1.22 -20.06
CA ARG A 68 2.80 -2.10 -19.40
C ARG A 68 3.43 -3.47 -19.28
N ASN A 69 3.58 -3.92 -18.06
CA ASN A 69 4.04 -5.27 -17.79
C ASN A 69 2.87 -6.13 -17.38
N PHE A 70 2.82 -7.35 -17.89
CA PHE A 70 1.91 -8.36 -17.40
C PHE A 70 2.60 -9.14 -16.28
N GLU A 71 2.22 -8.84 -15.05
CA GLU A 71 2.89 -9.36 -13.87
C GLU A 71 1.89 -10.02 -12.92
N ALA A 72 2.43 -10.86 -12.07
CA ALA A 72 1.68 -11.46 -10.97
C ALA A 72 2.43 -11.28 -9.66
N VAL A 73 1.68 -11.08 -8.59
CA VAL A 73 2.20 -11.01 -7.23
C VAL A 73 1.32 -11.80 -6.29
N ILE A 74 1.93 -12.52 -5.36
CA ILE A 74 1.26 -13.07 -4.20
C ILE A 74 1.58 -12.13 -3.04
N THR A 75 0.53 -11.56 -2.47
CA THR A 75 0.61 -10.69 -1.30
C THR A 75 0.07 -11.42 -0.08
N ARG A 76 0.46 -11.00 1.10
CA ARG A 76 -0.13 -11.42 2.37
C ARG A 76 -0.65 -10.20 3.10
N THR A 77 -1.89 -10.27 3.56
CA THR A 77 -2.51 -9.19 4.34
C THR A 77 -1.92 -9.16 5.76
N VAL A 78 -1.56 -7.96 6.21
CA VAL A 78 -1.05 -7.70 7.57
C VAL A 78 -2.16 -7.04 8.37
N TRP A 79 -2.98 -7.86 9.07
CA TRP A 79 -4.17 -7.38 9.78
C TRP A 79 -4.25 -7.92 11.22
N PRO A 80 -3.22 -7.69 12.05
CA PRO A 80 -3.26 -8.13 13.44
C PRO A 80 -4.38 -7.42 14.22
N ASN A 81 -4.80 -7.99 15.33
CA ASN A 81 -5.92 -7.49 16.12
C ASN A 81 -5.81 -5.99 16.48
N TRP A 82 -4.60 -5.50 16.77
CA TRP A 82 -4.42 -4.08 17.11
C TRP A 82 -4.72 -3.14 15.93
N VAL A 83 -4.45 -3.54 14.68
CA VAL A 83 -4.84 -2.79 13.48
C VAL A 83 -6.36 -2.79 13.33
N ALA A 84 -6.96 -3.98 13.43
CA ALA A 84 -8.41 -4.14 13.33
C ALA A 84 -9.15 -3.31 14.39
N ASP A 85 -8.64 -3.30 15.62
CA ASP A 85 -9.22 -2.54 16.73
C ASP A 85 -9.09 -1.02 16.51
N LEU A 86 -7.94 -0.53 16.06
CA LEU A 86 -7.74 0.90 15.78
C LEU A 86 -8.58 1.37 14.60
N GLU A 87 -8.63 0.58 13.54
CA GLU A 87 -9.42 0.90 12.35
C GLU A 87 -10.91 0.98 12.70
N ALA A 88 -11.45 -0.06 13.37
CA ALA A 88 -12.86 -0.13 13.69
C ALA A 88 -13.32 0.93 14.70
N ASN A 89 -12.46 1.30 15.66
CA ASN A 89 -12.87 2.18 16.77
C ASN A 89 -12.52 3.66 16.55
N LYS A 90 -11.53 3.96 15.73
CA LYS A 90 -11.03 5.34 15.62
C LYS A 90 -10.87 5.81 14.17
N TYR A 91 -10.32 5.00 13.27
CA TYR A 91 -9.89 5.53 11.98
C TYR A 91 -10.89 5.33 10.86
N ASP A 92 -11.71 4.27 10.88
CA ASP A 92 -12.74 3.99 9.86
C ASP A 92 -12.18 4.21 8.43
N ASN A 93 -11.15 3.44 8.11
CA ASN A 93 -10.50 3.46 6.81
C ASN A 93 -10.72 2.12 6.07
N PRO A 94 -11.92 1.90 5.50
CA PRO A 94 -12.29 0.62 4.90
C PRO A 94 -11.46 0.26 3.66
N ALA A 95 -10.87 1.24 2.99
CA ALA A 95 -10.05 1.01 1.81
C ALA A 95 -8.62 0.57 2.13
N PHE A 96 -8.14 0.78 3.35
CA PHE A 96 -6.78 0.47 3.76
C PHE A 96 -6.53 -1.03 3.86
N VAL A 97 -5.53 -1.53 3.12
CA VAL A 97 -5.13 -2.94 3.10
C VAL A 97 -3.60 -3.03 3.17
N PRO A 98 -3.00 -3.10 4.35
CA PRO A 98 -1.56 -3.31 4.48
C PRO A 98 -1.20 -4.72 4.05
N ILE A 99 -0.20 -4.83 3.17
CA ILE A 99 0.23 -6.08 2.55
C ILE A 99 1.74 -6.21 2.59
N GLU A 100 2.21 -7.43 2.46
CA GLU A 100 3.62 -7.76 2.26
C GLU A 100 3.79 -8.69 1.05
N PHE A 101 4.98 -8.68 0.45
CA PHE A 101 5.33 -9.59 -0.63
C PHE A 101 5.53 -11.01 -0.11
N VAL A 102 4.92 -11.98 -0.82
CA VAL A 102 5.19 -13.41 -0.63
C VAL A 102 5.97 -13.96 -1.81
N ASP A 103 5.52 -13.67 -3.04
CA ASP A 103 6.16 -14.10 -4.28
C ASP A 103 5.71 -13.18 -5.44
N PHE A 104 6.50 -13.10 -6.49
CA PHE A 104 6.21 -12.23 -7.63
C PHE A 104 6.94 -12.70 -8.90
N THR A 105 6.39 -12.30 -10.05
CA THR A 105 7.05 -12.54 -11.35
C THR A 105 8.24 -11.60 -11.54
N ALA A 106 9.23 -12.03 -12.33
CA ALA A 106 10.53 -11.37 -12.44
C ALA A 106 10.49 -9.92 -12.93
N GLY A 107 9.42 -9.52 -13.60
CA GLY A 107 9.24 -8.15 -14.10
C GLY A 107 8.50 -7.22 -13.11
N TYR A 108 8.03 -7.74 -11.98
CA TYR A 108 7.34 -6.91 -10.99
C TYR A 108 8.30 -5.89 -10.36
N ASP A 109 7.88 -4.63 -10.30
CA ASP A 109 8.65 -3.58 -9.65
C ASP A 109 8.52 -3.69 -8.12
N THR A 110 9.51 -4.31 -7.50
CA THR A 110 9.55 -4.51 -6.03
C THR A 110 9.89 -3.23 -5.25
N ASN A 111 10.19 -2.12 -5.92
CA ASN A 111 10.30 -0.81 -5.28
C ASN A 111 8.95 -0.10 -5.18
N SER A 112 7.91 -0.68 -5.77
CA SER A 112 6.55 -0.18 -5.64
C SER A 112 6.09 -0.29 -4.20
N ALA A 113 5.70 0.84 -3.61
CA ALA A 113 5.17 0.88 -2.24
C ALA A 113 3.68 0.52 -2.18
N VAL A 114 2.97 0.62 -3.31
CA VAL A 114 1.50 0.50 -3.33
C VAL A 114 0.99 -0.37 -4.48
N LEU A 115 -0.15 -1.00 -4.25
CA LEU A 115 -0.95 -1.71 -5.24
C LEU A 115 -2.36 -1.12 -5.21
N PHE A 116 -2.71 -0.33 -6.22
CA PHE A 116 -4.02 0.31 -6.33
C PHE A 116 -4.76 -0.11 -7.60
N PRO A 117 -6.10 0.00 -7.66
CA PRO A 117 -6.86 -0.25 -8.88
C PRO A 117 -6.31 0.49 -10.11
N GLU A 118 -5.77 1.69 -9.93
CA GLU A 118 -5.21 2.51 -11.00
C GLU A 118 -3.90 1.99 -11.57
N THR A 119 -3.21 1.12 -10.86
CA THR A 119 -2.01 0.47 -11.40
C THR A 119 -2.36 -0.63 -12.42
N VAL A 120 -3.64 -1.00 -12.51
CA VAL A 120 -4.14 -2.01 -13.46
C VAL A 120 -4.55 -1.34 -14.76
N ALA A 121 -4.19 -1.95 -15.88
CA ALA A 121 -4.58 -1.45 -17.19
C ALA A 121 -6.05 -1.76 -17.48
N THR A 122 -6.88 -0.73 -17.52
CA THR A 122 -8.30 -0.76 -17.84
C THR A 122 -8.64 0.35 -18.83
N ARG A 123 -9.72 0.19 -19.60
CA ARG A 123 -10.22 1.24 -20.50
C ARG A 123 -10.99 2.33 -19.78
N GLU A 124 -11.64 1.96 -18.69
CA GLU A 124 -12.39 2.86 -17.82
C GLU A 124 -11.81 2.80 -16.41
N LEU A 125 -11.82 3.94 -15.72
CA LEU A 125 -11.37 3.99 -14.33
C LEU A 125 -12.36 3.23 -13.45
N ALA A 126 -11.89 2.19 -12.78
CA ALA A 126 -12.68 1.51 -11.75
C ALA A 126 -12.92 2.44 -10.56
N LYS A 127 -14.05 2.25 -9.88
CA LYS A 127 -14.25 2.88 -8.57
C LYS A 127 -13.17 2.37 -7.62
N PHE A 128 -12.52 3.31 -6.97
CA PHE A 128 -11.55 3.03 -5.92
C PHE A 128 -12.25 2.47 -4.69
N HIS A 129 -11.94 1.24 -4.30
CA HIS A 129 -12.51 0.57 -3.13
C HIS A 129 -11.47 0.06 -2.14
N TRP A 130 -10.21 -0.03 -2.58
CA TRP A 130 -9.11 -0.54 -1.78
C TRP A 130 -7.78 0.07 -2.22
N GLY A 131 -6.86 0.17 -1.27
CA GLY A 131 -5.46 0.53 -1.48
C GLY A 131 -4.59 -0.47 -0.76
N GLY A 132 -3.77 -1.21 -1.52
CA GLY A 132 -2.77 -2.11 -0.97
C GLY A 132 -1.46 -1.36 -0.75
N ILE A 133 -0.92 -1.40 0.47
CA ILE A 133 0.35 -0.76 0.82
C ILE A 133 1.34 -1.84 1.23
N PHE A 134 2.49 -1.88 0.55
CA PHE A 134 3.56 -2.83 0.81
C PHE A 134 4.42 -2.39 2.00
N CYS A 135 3.89 -2.56 3.20
CA CYS A 135 4.54 -2.14 4.44
C CYS A 135 5.92 -2.77 4.67
N ASP A 136 6.16 -3.97 4.15
CA ASP A 136 7.48 -4.62 4.21
C ASP A 136 8.52 -3.88 3.36
N ARG A 137 8.11 -3.32 2.22
CA ARG A 137 9.00 -2.56 1.32
C ARG A 137 9.30 -1.17 1.84
N GLU A 138 8.29 -0.50 2.36
CA GLU A 138 8.48 0.79 3.02
C GLU A 138 9.44 0.67 4.19
N ALA A 139 9.21 -0.30 5.07
CA ALA A 139 10.12 -0.58 6.18
C ALA A 139 11.54 -0.89 5.72
N ALA A 140 11.72 -1.70 4.68
CA ALA A 140 13.05 -2.03 4.16
C ALA A 140 13.74 -0.81 3.53
N ARG A 141 13.00 0.01 2.78
CA ARG A 141 13.48 1.27 2.19
C ARG A 141 13.93 2.24 3.27
N PHE A 142 13.07 2.50 4.25
CA PHE A 142 13.36 3.37 5.38
C PHE A 142 14.65 2.95 6.10
N ARG A 143 14.77 1.68 6.46
CA ARG A 143 15.97 1.16 7.15
C ARG A 143 17.24 1.32 6.32
N SER A 144 17.16 1.06 5.02
CA SER A 144 18.30 1.21 4.12
C SER A 144 18.75 2.67 3.97
N ILE A 145 17.80 3.56 3.69
CA ILE A 145 18.10 4.98 3.42
C ILE A 145 18.53 5.69 4.71
N THR A 146 17.79 5.52 5.79
CA THR A 146 18.09 6.17 7.08
C THR A 146 19.40 5.66 7.65
N GLY A 147 19.70 4.37 7.53
CA GLY A 147 20.98 3.79 7.93
C GLY A 147 22.16 4.39 7.14
N ALA A 148 22.06 4.45 5.82
CA ALA A 148 23.09 5.03 4.95
C ALA A 148 23.27 6.53 5.20
N ALA A 149 22.17 7.28 5.38
CA ALA A 149 22.23 8.72 5.70
C ALA A 149 22.90 8.96 7.06
N SER A 150 22.58 8.15 8.05
CA SER A 150 23.14 8.26 9.39
C SER A 150 24.66 8.02 9.40
N GLU A 151 25.14 7.04 8.66
CA GLU A 151 26.57 6.78 8.50
C GLU A 151 27.28 7.93 7.78
N LEU A 152 26.72 8.39 6.67
CA LEU A 152 27.28 9.45 5.83
C LEU A 152 27.38 10.78 6.60
N LEU A 153 26.32 11.13 7.31
CA LEU A 153 26.18 12.40 8.02
C LEU A 153 26.71 12.32 9.47
N LYS A 154 27.10 11.14 9.93
CA LYS A 154 27.55 10.87 11.31
C LYS A 154 26.54 11.35 12.35
N LEU A 155 25.26 10.99 12.13
CA LEU A 155 24.18 11.38 13.02
C LEU A 155 24.24 10.58 14.33
N ALA A 156 24.03 11.26 15.45
CA ALA A 156 23.74 10.62 16.72
C ALA A 156 22.25 10.20 16.71
N MET A 157 21.98 8.91 16.62
CA MET A 157 20.61 8.41 16.53
C MET A 157 19.98 8.19 17.90
N PRO A 158 18.69 8.51 18.07
CA PRO A 158 17.93 8.08 19.23
C PRO A 158 17.86 6.54 19.32
N ALA A 159 17.79 6.01 20.54
CA ALA A 159 17.74 4.57 20.76
C ALA A 159 16.54 3.89 20.05
N GLU A 160 15.41 4.58 19.99
CA GLU A 160 14.21 4.09 19.27
C GLU A 160 14.47 3.95 17.76
N LEU A 161 15.21 4.90 17.16
CA LEU A 161 15.58 4.81 15.74
C LEU A 161 16.55 3.66 15.49
N GLU A 162 17.52 3.45 16.40
CA GLU A 162 18.43 2.29 16.33
C GLU A 162 17.65 0.97 16.38
N LEU A 163 16.61 0.87 17.22
CA LEU A 163 15.73 -0.30 17.28
C LEU A 163 14.99 -0.53 15.95
N MET A 164 14.43 0.53 15.34
CA MET A 164 13.78 0.42 14.03
C MET A 164 14.77 -0.06 12.96
N LEU A 165 15.97 0.49 12.93
CA LEU A 165 16.99 0.06 11.95
C LEU A 165 17.44 -1.39 12.15
N ALA A 166 17.39 -1.90 13.38
CA ALA A 166 17.77 -3.27 13.69
C ALA A 166 16.64 -4.28 13.43
N ASP A 167 15.37 -3.89 13.55
CA ASP A 167 14.23 -4.79 13.52
C ASP A 167 13.25 -4.44 12.38
N GLN A 168 13.25 -5.30 11.34
CA GLN A 168 12.36 -5.17 10.17
C GLN A 168 10.88 -5.23 10.58
N ARG A 169 10.52 -6.11 11.51
CA ARG A 169 9.13 -6.29 11.91
C ARG A 169 8.61 -5.08 12.68
N LEU A 170 9.40 -4.57 13.63
CA LEU A 170 9.05 -3.35 14.35
C LEU A 170 8.81 -2.18 13.39
N THR A 171 9.71 -2.02 12.41
CA THR A 171 9.59 -0.95 11.41
C THR A 171 8.36 -1.18 10.54
N GLN A 172 8.09 -2.38 10.10
CA GLN A 172 6.91 -2.72 9.31
C GLN A 172 5.61 -2.42 10.07
N GLU A 173 5.49 -2.86 11.33
CA GLU A 173 4.33 -2.55 12.16
C GLU A 173 4.19 -1.03 12.42
N THR A 174 5.30 -0.30 12.46
CA THR A 174 5.32 1.17 12.58
C THR A 174 4.73 1.81 11.32
N PHE A 175 5.12 1.37 10.14
CA PHE A 175 4.57 1.86 8.87
C PHE A 175 3.09 1.51 8.72
N VAL A 176 2.65 0.31 9.09
CA VAL A 176 1.22 -0.04 9.12
C VAL A 176 0.41 0.92 9.98
N LEU A 177 0.93 1.34 11.15
CA LEU A 177 0.25 2.34 11.97
C LEU A 177 0.27 3.72 11.32
N TRP A 178 1.40 4.13 10.74
CA TRP A 178 1.50 5.41 10.04
C TRP A 178 0.51 5.48 8.88
N ASP A 179 0.53 4.51 7.98
CA ASP A 179 -0.32 4.46 6.79
C ASP A 179 -1.81 4.43 7.15
N LEU A 180 -2.21 3.68 8.19
CA LEU A 180 -3.59 3.68 8.67
C LEU A 180 -4.09 5.09 9.00
N VAL A 181 -3.25 5.90 9.65
CA VAL A 181 -3.58 7.27 10.05
C VAL A 181 -3.43 8.26 8.90
N HIS A 182 -2.35 8.14 8.16
CA HIS A 182 -1.99 9.01 7.03
C HIS A 182 -3.02 8.90 5.90
N ASP A 183 -3.32 7.70 5.43
CA ASP A 183 -4.28 7.50 4.33
C ASP A 183 -5.69 7.95 4.71
N ARG A 184 -6.06 7.73 5.98
CA ARG A 184 -7.32 8.28 6.46
C ARG A 184 -7.33 9.81 6.40
N ALA A 185 -6.21 10.46 6.69
CA ALA A 185 -6.13 11.91 6.67
C ALA A 185 -6.35 12.48 5.27
N HIS A 186 -5.96 11.76 4.19
CA HIS A 186 -6.27 12.15 2.81
C HIS A 186 -7.77 12.23 2.53
N SER A 187 -8.57 11.36 3.11
CA SER A 187 -10.02 11.31 2.89
C SER A 187 -10.83 12.11 3.90
N HIS A 188 -10.18 12.64 4.95
CA HIS A 188 -10.82 13.37 6.04
C HIS A 188 -10.11 14.71 6.28
N GLY A 189 -10.86 15.80 6.43
CA GLY A 189 -10.34 17.13 6.69
C GLY A 189 -11.23 18.20 6.05
N ASP A 190 -10.84 19.47 6.20
CA ASP A 190 -11.59 20.61 5.66
C ASP A 190 -11.65 20.60 4.12
N LEU A 191 -10.66 20.00 3.49
CA LEU A 191 -10.59 19.78 2.06
C LEU A 191 -10.17 18.32 1.81
N PRO A 192 -11.11 17.38 1.83
CA PRO A 192 -10.79 15.97 1.53
C PRO A 192 -10.40 15.88 0.06
N PHE A 193 -9.14 15.54 -0.16
CA PHE A 193 -8.63 15.24 -1.50
C PHE A 193 -8.58 13.72 -1.69
N ASP A 194 -9.10 13.26 -2.81
CA ASP A 194 -8.76 11.96 -3.33
C ASP A 194 -7.27 12.01 -3.74
N PRO A 195 -6.38 11.25 -3.09
CA PRO A 195 -4.93 11.28 -3.36
C PRO A 195 -4.63 11.04 -4.83
N PHE A 196 -5.45 10.25 -5.48
CA PHE A 196 -5.31 9.90 -6.87
C PHE A 196 -5.60 11.07 -7.81
N MET A 197 -6.64 11.85 -7.51
CA MET A 197 -6.99 13.04 -8.26
C MET A 197 -5.96 14.15 -8.13
N ILE A 198 -5.24 14.18 -7.01
CA ILE A 198 -4.16 15.14 -6.76
C ILE A 198 -3.01 14.92 -7.75
N LYS A 199 -2.54 13.70 -7.94
CA LYS A 199 -1.47 13.36 -8.88
C LYS A 199 -1.79 13.77 -10.34
N GLN A 200 -3.04 13.68 -10.75
CA GLN A 200 -3.43 13.95 -12.12
C GLN A 200 -3.81 15.41 -12.40
N ARG A 201 -4.26 16.16 -11.42
CA ARG A 201 -4.92 17.46 -11.63
C ARG A 201 -4.31 18.63 -10.88
N MET A 202 -3.43 18.38 -9.90
CA MET A 202 -2.84 19.44 -9.11
C MET A 202 -1.36 19.68 -9.45
N PRO A 203 -0.89 20.94 -9.32
CA PRO A 203 0.54 21.21 -9.36
C PRO A 203 1.31 20.41 -8.30
N PHE A 204 2.50 19.98 -8.64
CA PHE A 204 3.35 19.15 -7.77
C PHE A 204 3.50 19.71 -6.34
N TRP A 205 3.61 21.01 -6.18
CA TRP A 205 3.72 21.64 -4.87
C TRP A 205 2.46 21.51 -4.01
N MET A 206 1.26 21.45 -4.61
CA MET A 206 0.02 21.20 -3.86
C MET A 206 -0.06 19.75 -3.38
N TYR A 207 0.44 18.82 -4.19
CA TYR A 207 0.57 17.43 -3.77
C TYR A 207 1.50 17.31 -2.56
N ALA A 208 2.68 17.94 -2.62
CA ALA A 208 3.63 17.94 -1.50
C ALA A 208 3.06 18.58 -0.22
N LEU A 209 2.23 19.62 -0.36
CA LEU A 209 1.56 20.23 0.79
C LEU A 209 0.49 19.32 1.38
N GLU A 210 -0.21 18.56 0.55
CA GLU A 210 -1.21 17.59 1.03
C GLU A 210 -0.54 16.44 1.77
N GLU A 211 0.55 15.89 1.26
CA GLU A 211 1.34 14.88 1.96
C GLU A 211 1.83 15.40 3.31
N LEU A 212 2.40 16.61 3.33
CA LEU A 212 2.83 17.27 4.57
C LEU A 212 1.65 17.44 5.56
N ARG A 213 0.47 17.80 5.09
CA ARG A 213 -0.73 17.92 5.94
C ARG A 213 -1.09 16.57 6.57
N CYS A 214 -1.05 15.50 5.79
CA CYS A 214 -1.33 14.15 6.26
C CYS A 214 -0.29 13.68 7.27
N ASP A 215 0.98 13.92 7.00
CA ASP A 215 2.09 13.60 7.92
C ASP A 215 2.01 14.37 9.23
N LEU A 216 1.74 15.66 9.19
CA LEU A 216 1.54 16.46 10.40
C LEU A 216 0.30 16.01 11.18
N THR A 217 -0.73 15.53 10.49
CA THR A 217 -1.91 14.94 11.13
C THR A 217 -1.55 13.62 11.80
N ALA A 218 -0.84 12.73 11.09
CA ALA A 218 -0.35 11.47 11.64
C ALA A 218 0.58 11.70 12.84
N TYR A 219 1.50 12.64 12.74
CA TYR A 219 2.39 13.02 13.84
C TYR A 219 1.60 13.45 15.10
N ARG A 220 0.60 14.33 14.96
CA ARG A 220 -0.23 14.81 16.06
C ARG A 220 -1.05 13.67 16.67
N GLU A 221 -1.68 12.85 15.82
CA GLU A 221 -2.48 11.70 16.27
C GLU A 221 -1.62 10.69 17.06
N THR A 222 -0.38 10.46 16.64
CA THR A 222 0.52 9.53 17.34
C THR A 222 0.96 10.03 18.72
N VAL A 223 0.98 11.34 18.98
CA VAL A 223 1.17 11.88 20.33
C VAL A 223 0.02 11.43 21.25
N GLU A 224 -1.21 11.52 20.78
CA GLU A 224 -2.40 11.09 21.52
C GLU A 224 -2.42 9.56 21.68
N LEU A 225 -2.10 8.81 20.64
CA LEU A 225 -2.03 7.34 20.70
C LEU A 225 -1.00 6.85 21.73
N GLU A 226 0.17 7.50 21.81
CA GLU A 226 1.18 7.16 22.80
C GLU A 226 0.69 7.41 24.24
N GLN A 227 -0.01 8.52 24.47
CA GLN A 227 -0.63 8.82 25.77
C GLN A 227 -1.68 7.77 26.17
N ASN A 228 -2.35 7.16 25.16
CA ASN A 228 -3.29 6.08 25.34
C ASN A 228 -2.63 4.68 25.36
N GLY A 229 -1.30 4.61 25.41
CA GLY A 229 -0.55 3.38 25.60
C GLY A 229 -0.25 2.60 24.31
N VAL A 230 -0.45 3.17 23.12
CA VAL A 230 -0.07 2.54 21.86
C VAL A 230 1.44 2.62 21.69
N TYR A 231 2.12 1.51 21.91
CA TYR A 231 3.59 1.41 21.92
C TYR A 231 4.25 1.87 20.60
N LEU A 232 3.65 1.54 19.46
CA LEU A 232 4.20 1.86 18.13
C LEU A 232 4.18 3.36 17.82
N ALA A 233 3.33 4.14 18.48
CA ALA A 233 3.12 5.55 18.17
C ALA A 233 4.39 6.41 18.26
N ARG A 234 5.31 6.09 19.20
CA ARG A 234 6.60 6.79 19.33
C ARG A 234 7.50 6.61 18.13
N PHE A 235 7.45 5.42 17.51
CA PHE A 235 8.26 5.09 16.34
C PHE A 235 7.72 5.75 15.08
N VAL A 236 6.39 5.90 14.94
CA VAL A 236 5.78 6.61 13.81
C VAL A 236 6.30 8.04 13.73
N ARG A 237 6.44 8.75 14.85
CA ARG A 237 6.99 10.12 14.83
C ARG A 237 8.42 10.17 14.31
N LEU A 238 9.23 9.16 14.59
CA LEU A 238 10.58 9.06 14.04
C LEU A 238 10.54 8.71 12.54
N ALA A 239 9.65 7.81 12.13
CA ALA A 239 9.46 7.50 10.73
C ALA A 239 9.08 8.75 9.93
N VAL A 240 8.07 9.51 10.33
CA VAL A 240 7.64 10.78 9.70
C VAL A 240 8.77 11.81 9.59
N LEU A 241 9.71 11.84 10.54
CA LEU A 241 10.81 12.83 10.53
C LEU A 241 11.98 12.43 9.64
N PHE A 242 12.14 11.14 9.33
CA PHE A 242 13.31 10.62 8.63
C PHE A 242 12.99 10.01 7.26
N ASP A 243 11.72 9.78 6.90
CA ASP A 243 11.31 9.36 5.57
C ASP A 243 11.18 10.56 4.63
#